data_2a59e275fcae42f0f41deb7eb7fa33fe
#
_entry.id   2a59e275fcae42f0f41deb7eb7fa33fe
#
_cell.length_a   1.000
_cell.length_b   1.000
_cell.length_c   1.000
_cell.angle_alpha   90.00
_cell.angle_beta   90.00
_cell.angle_gamma   90.00
#
_symmetry.space_group_name_H-M   'P 1'
#
loop_
_entity.id
_entity.type
_entity.pdbx_description
1 polymer ?
#
loop_
_entity_poly.entity_id
_entity_poly.type
_entity_poly.pdbx_seq_one_letter_code
_entity_poly.pdbx_strand_id
1 'polypeptide(L)'
;MEINDAINLIDDESLRQPAKAVWADLGCGSGLFSYALANILQPGSMIYAVDKVSAKLKSHQNLRNILIKQKRLDFITGELELINLDGILMANSLHFVKNKKVLIKKLSDCLKENCGFLIVEYDTDNPYPWVPYPISFLSLKKNFTDAGYDEVRKINERPSALRTASIYAAIITR
;
A
#
# COMPACT_ATOMS: atom_id res chain seq x y z
N MET A 1 -11.32 5.93 -10.02
CA MET A 1 -11.68 4.85 -9.08
C MET A 1 -12.44 5.47 -7.93
N GLU A 2 -13.60 4.95 -7.62
CA GLU A 2 -14.42 5.40 -6.50
C GLU A 2 -14.03 4.66 -5.22
N ILE A 3 -14.45 5.17 -4.06
CA ILE A 3 -14.05 4.59 -2.75
C ILE A 3 -14.49 3.13 -2.60
N ASN A 4 -15.68 2.76 -3.03
CA ASN A 4 -16.16 1.38 -2.95
C ASN A 4 -15.34 0.44 -3.83
N ASP A 5 -14.88 0.91 -4.99
CA ASP A 5 -13.98 0.15 -5.85
C ASP A 5 -12.64 -0.12 -5.17
N ALA A 6 -12.10 0.90 -4.47
CA ALA A 6 -10.84 0.77 -3.74
C ALA A 6 -10.97 -0.17 -2.55
N ILE A 7 -12.09 -0.08 -1.79
CA ILE A 7 -12.39 -1.01 -0.70
C ILE A 7 -12.46 -2.45 -1.24
N ASN A 8 -13.26 -2.70 -2.27
CA ASN A 8 -13.42 -4.04 -2.83
C ASN A 8 -12.11 -4.61 -3.37
N LEU A 9 -11.23 -3.75 -3.90
CA LEU A 9 -9.94 -4.18 -4.44
C LEU A 9 -9.00 -4.68 -3.34
N ILE A 10 -9.01 -4.05 -2.16
CA ILE A 10 -8.11 -4.39 -1.05
C ILE A 10 -8.78 -5.23 0.04
N ASP A 11 -10.06 -5.58 -0.10
CA ASP A 11 -10.79 -6.33 0.93
C ASP A 11 -10.29 -7.77 1.02
N ASP A 12 -9.80 -8.13 2.20
CA ASP A 12 -9.33 -9.47 2.52
C ASP A 12 -9.52 -9.75 4.02
N GLU A 13 -9.86 -11.00 4.37
CA GLU A 13 -10.11 -11.40 5.76
C GLU A 13 -8.87 -11.20 6.65
N SER A 14 -7.67 -11.36 6.11
CA SER A 14 -6.43 -11.17 6.86
C SER A 14 -6.23 -9.74 7.37
N LEU A 15 -6.88 -8.74 6.75
CA LEU A 15 -6.86 -7.34 7.21
C LEU A 15 -7.89 -7.06 8.31
N ARG A 16 -8.87 -7.95 8.52
CA ARG A 16 -9.97 -7.80 9.48
C ARG A 16 -9.62 -8.35 10.87
N GLN A 17 -8.38 -8.11 11.31
CA GLN A 17 -7.92 -8.56 12.62
C GLN A 17 -8.72 -7.90 13.76
N PRO A 18 -8.98 -8.61 14.87
CA PRO A 18 -9.73 -8.06 16.00
C PRO A 18 -8.96 -6.99 16.79
N ALA A 19 -7.64 -6.94 16.64
CA ALA A 19 -6.78 -5.98 17.31
C ALA A 19 -6.69 -4.65 16.55
N LYS A 20 -6.46 -3.57 17.29
CA LYS A 20 -6.11 -2.26 16.72
C LYS A 20 -4.77 -2.34 16.01
N ALA A 21 -4.67 -1.70 14.87
CA ALA A 21 -3.47 -1.73 14.04
C ALA A 21 -2.98 -0.33 13.69
N VAL A 22 -1.69 -0.19 13.49
CA VAL A 22 -1.03 1.04 13.02
C VAL A 22 -0.45 0.76 11.63
N TRP A 23 -0.95 1.46 10.63
CA TRP A 23 -0.54 1.33 9.24
C TRP A 23 0.11 2.60 8.71
N ALA A 24 0.95 2.46 7.68
CA ALA A 24 1.40 3.58 6.88
C ALA A 24 0.94 3.37 5.42
N ASP A 25 0.32 4.39 4.82
CA ASP A 25 0.01 4.47 3.39
C ASP A 25 1.07 5.37 2.74
N LEU A 26 2.01 4.77 2.02
CA LEU A 26 3.17 5.45 1.43
C LEU A 26 2.90 5.85 -0.02
N GLY A 27 2.88 7.15 -0.27
CA GLY A 27 2.43 7.75 -1.52
C GLY A 27 0.91 7.86 -1.56
N CYS A 28 0.31 8.29 -0.46
CA CYS A 28 -1.14 8.30 -0.26
C CYS A 28 -1.91 9.20 -1.25
N GLY A 29 -1.24 10.15 -1.91
CA GLY A 29 -1.88 11.11 -2.82
C GLY A 29 -3.09 11.80 -2.17
N SER A 30 -4.26 11.70 -2.79
CA SER A 30 -5.51 12.26 -2.25
C SER A 30 -6.14 11.44 -1.12
N GLY A 31 -5.55 10.34 -0.70
CA GLY A 31 -5.97 9.52 0.43
C GLY A 31 -7.01 8.43 0.11
N LEU A 32 -7.31 8.17 -1.17
CA LEU A 32 -8.34 7.19 -1.55
C LEU A 32 -8.13 5.84 -0.85
N PHE A 33 -6.92 5.29 -0.91
CA PHE A 33 -6.61 4.00 -0.32
C PHE A 33 -6.41 4.06 1.20
N SER A 34 -5.97 5.20 1.76
CA SER A 34 -6.01 5.42 3.22
C SER A 34 -7.43 5.28 3.75
N TYR A 35 -8.43 5.89 3.08
CA TYR A 35 -9.84 5.76 3.47
C TYR A 35 -10.41 4.38 3.16
N ALA A 36 -10.01 3.74 2.07
CA ALA A 36 -10.42 2.37 1.77
C ALA A 36 -9.96 1.42 2.89
N LEU A 37 -8.71 1.48 3.30
CA LEU A 37 -8.16 0.69 4.41
C LEU A 37 -8.83 1.04 5.73
N ALA A 38 -9.16 2.32 5.98
CA ALA A 38 -9.88 2.76 7.18
C ALA A 38 -11.27 2.11 7.31
N ASN A 39 -11.91 1.73 6.22
CA ASN A 39 -13.19 1.01 6.24
C ASN A 39 -13.05 -0.50 6.51
N ILE A 40 -11.84 -1.04 6.55
CA ILE A 40 -11.55 -2.45 6.78
C ILE A 40 -10.99 -2.68 8.19
N LEU A 41 -10.05 -1.83 8.65
CA LEU A 41 -9.38 -1.97 9.93
C LEU A 41 -10.32 -1.85 11.13
N GLN A 42 -9.92 -2.41 12.26
CA GLN A 42 -10.67 -2.36 13.52
C GLN A 42 -10.76 -0.93 14.06
N PRO A 43 -11.92 -0.50 14.59
CA PRO A 43 -12.06 0.80 15.25
C PRO A 43 -10.98 1.06 16.31
N GLY A 44 -10.42 2.27 16.31
CA GLY A 44 -9.30 2.67 17.16
C GLY A 44 -7.92 2.37 16.56
N SER A 45 -7.85 1.82 15.34
CA SER A 45 -6.63 1.76 14.54
C SER A 45 -6.22 3.15 14.03
N MET A 46 -5.00 3.25 13.50
CA MET A 46 -4.45 4.50 12.98
C MET A 46 -3.73 4.27 11.64
N ILE A 47 -3.82 5.24 10.74
CA ILE A 47 -3.13 5.24 9.45
C ILE A 47 -2.30 6.52 9.34
N TYR A 48 -1.00 6.38 9.09
CA TYR A 48 -0.15 7.47 8.64
C TYR A 48 -0.26 7.59 7.12
N ALA A 49 -0.92 8.65 6.64
CA ALA A 49 -1.00 8.98 5.22
C ALA A 49 0.21 9.82 4.83
N VAL A 50 1.18 9.17 4.17
CA VAL A 50 2.51 9.74 3.87
C VAL A 50 2.59 10.09 2.39
N ASP A 51 2.95 11.34 2.07
CA ASP A 51 3.26 11.77 0.72
C ASP A 51 4.33 12.88 0.71
N LYS A 52 5.12 12.96 -0.34
CA LYS A 52 6.13 14.01 -0.52
C LYS A 52 5.52 15.41 -0.73
N VAL A 53 4.32 15.42 -1.30
CA VAL A 53 3.52 16.63 -1.48
C VAL A 53 2.53 16.73 -0.33
N SER A 54 2.37 17.94 0.23
CA SER A 54 1.28 18.20 1.19
C SER A 54 -0.06 18.18 0.47
N ALA A 55 -0.54 16.97 0.17
CA ALA A 55 -1.83 16.80 -0.47
C ALA A 55 -2.95 17.04 0.56
N LYS A 56 -3.97 17.80 0.16
CA LYS A 56 -5.22 17.80 0.94
C LYS A 56 -5.90 16.45 0.71
N LEU A 57 -6.01 15.64 1.74
CA LEU A 57 -6.82 14.43 1.67
C LEU A 57 -8.25 14.82 1.27
N LYS A 58 -8.76 14.19 0.22
CA LYS A 58 -10.19 14.29 -0.11
C LYS A 58 -10.95 13.54 0.95
N SER A 59 -11.95 14.20 1.56
CA SER A 59 -12.80 13.53 2.54
C SER A 59 -13.60 12.43 1.87
N HIS A 60 -13.42 11.19 2.35
CA HIS A 60 -14.21 10.03 2.00
C HIS A 60 -14.88 9.47 3.25
N GLN A 61 -15.86 8.61 3.06
CA GLN A 61 -16.54 7.95 4.15
C GLN A 61 -15.55 7.12 4.98
N ASN A 62 -15.55 7.33 6.29
CA ASN A 62 -14.75 6.63 7.29
C ASN A 62 -15.69 6.08 8.36
N LEU A 63 -16.36 4.98 8.04
CA LEU A 63 -17.42 4.37 8.87
C LEU A 63 -16.92 3.88 10.23
N ARG A 64 -15.62 3.60 10.34
CA ARG A 64 -15.01 3.05 11.54
C ARG A 64 -14.30 4.09 12.40
N ASN A 65 -14.34 5.36 12.01
CA ASN A 65 -13.68 6.48 12.71
C ASN A 65 -12.18 6.21 12.96
N ILE A 66 -11.49 5.67 11.97
CA ILE A 66 -10.04 5.43 12.02
C ILE A 66 -9.31 6.79 11.98
N LEU A 67 -8.32 6.95 12.85
CA LEU A 67 -7.49 8.15 12.85
C LEU A 67 -6.53 8.13 11.65
N ILE A 68 -6.69 9.07 10.71
CA ILE A 68 -5.76 9.25 9.59
C ILE A 68 -4.91 10.48 9.87
N LYS A 69 -3.59 10.27 10.07
CA LYS A 69 -2.61 11.33 10.31
C LYS A 69 -1.79 11.58 9.05
N GLN A 70 -1.83 12.78 8.53
CA GLN A 70 -0.97 13.17 7.41
C GLN A 70 0.47 13.39 7.87
N LYS A 71 1.41 12.87 7.07
CA LYS A 71 2.85 13.15 7.22
C LYS A 71 3.44 13.53 5.87
N ARG A 72 4.03 14.72 5.76
CA ARG A 72 4.78 15.11 4.56
C ARG A 72 6.17 14.52 4.61
N LEU A 73 6.45 13.55 3.74
CA LEU A 73 7.75 12.89 3.66
C LEU A 73 7.93 12.24 2.29
N ASP A 74 9.11 12.37 1.70
CA ASP A 74 9.51 11.50 0.58
C ASP A 74 10.01 10.16 1.16
N PHE A 75 9.19 9.12 1.07
CA PHE A 75 9.52 7.80 1.63
C PHE A 75 10.66 7.10 0.88
N ILE A 76 11.03 7.56 -0.32
CA ILE A 76 12.14 6.99 -1.11
C ILE A 76 13.48 7.49 -0.55
N THR A 77 13.63 8.80 -0.40
CA THR A 77 14.90 9.46 -0.03
C THR A 77 14.97 9.86 1.44
N GLY A 78 13.83 10.13 2.08
CA GLY A 78 13.76 10.58 3.46
C GLY A 78 13.85 9.42 4.47
N GLU A 79 14.15 9.73 5.72
CA GLU A 79 14.11 8.79 6.83
C GLU A 79 12.66 8.61 7.29
N LEU A 80 12.18 7.36 7.28
CA LEU A 80 10.89 7.00 7.87
C LEU A 80 11.09 6.86 9.39
N GLU A 81 10.68 7.89 10.12
CA GLU A 81 10.60 7.84 11.59
C GLU A 81 9.33 7.11 12.06
N LEU A 82 8.91 6.09 11.29
CA LEU A 82 7.78 5.22 11.60
C LEU A 82 8.34 3.83 11.91
N ILE A 83 8.04 3.35 13.11
CA ILE A 83 8.47 2.03 13.59
C ILE A 83 7.27 1.29 14.18
N ASN A 84 7.39 0.00 14.34
CA ASN A 84 6.35 -0.85 14.92
C ASN A 84 5.01 -0.77 14.18
N LEU A 85 5.06 -0.76 12.85
CA LEU A 85 3.88 -0.78 12.01
C LEU A 85 3.32 -2.20 11.90
N ASP A 86 1.99 -2.31 11.92
CA ASP A 86 1.26 -3.55 11.66
C ASP A 86 1.10 -3.81 10.15
N GLY A 87 1.40 -2.82 9.32
CA GLY A 87 1.42 -2.97 7.88
C GLY A 87 1.78 -1.70 7.14
N ILE A 88 2.22 -1.89 5.90
CA ILE A 88 2.53 -0.80 4.97
C ILE A 88 1.69 -1.00 3.71
N LEU A 89 0.85 -0.01 3.41
CA LEU A 89 0.12 0.10 2.15
C LEU A 89 0.93 0.94 1.16
N MET A 90 1.05 0.46 -0.07
CA MET A 90 1.55 1.22 -1.21
C MET A 90 0.60 1.02 -2.39
N ALA A 91 -0.20 2.03 -2.68
CA ALA A 91 -1.18 1.97 -3.76
C ALA A 91 -0.81 2.94 -4.89
N ASN A 92 -0.46 2.39 -6.06
CA ASN A 92 0.03 3.15 -7.23
C ASN A 92 1.21 4.07 -6.88
N SER A 93 2.11 3.61 -6.02
CA SER A 93 3.26 4.40 -5.54
C SER A 93 4.58 3.65 -5.64
N LEU A 94 4.57 2.31 -5.63
CA LEU A 94 5.77 1.49 -5.77
C LEU A 94 6.41 1.62 -7.18
N HIS A 95 5.61 1.90 -8.20
CA HIS A 95 6.09 2.09 -9.57
C HIS A 95 6.91 3.38 -9.78
N PHE A 96 6.97 4.28 -8.81
CA PHE A 96 7.91 5.42 -8.84
C PHE A 96 9.30 5.05 -8.32
N VAL A 97 9.48 3.86 -7.76
CA VAL A 97 10.72 3.40 -7.15
C VAL A 97 11.53 2.57 -8.14
N LYS A 98 12.70 3.07 -8.55
CA LYS A 98 13.60 2.35 -9.44
C LYS A 98 14.20 1.11 -8.77
N ASN A 99 14.73 1.26 -7.56
CA ASN A 99 15.36 0.16 -6.81
C ASN A 99 14.44 -0.35 -5.69
N LYS A 100 13.50 -1.22 -6.07
CA LYS A 100 12.49 -1.75 -5.16
C LYS A 100 13.09 -2.61 -4.03
N LYS A 101 14.16 -3.37 -4.32
CA LYS A 101 14.82 -4.22 -3.31
C LYS A 101 15.39 -3.41 -2.14
N VAL A 102 16.03 -2.27 -2.43
CA VAL A 102 16.55 -1.38 -1.38
C VAL A 102 15.41 -0.78 -0.57
N LEU A 103 14.33 -0.36 -1.23
CA LEU A 103 13.16 0.17 -0.53
C LEU A 103 12.49 -0.90 0.36
N ILE A 104 12.25 -2.11 -0.17
CA ILE A 104 11.63 -3.20 0.59
C ILE A 104 12.44 -3.47 1.88
N LYS A 105 13.77 -3.57 1.79
CA LYS A 105 14.63 -3.75 2.95
C LYS A 105 14.46 -2.63 3.97
N LYS A 106 14.54 -1.37 3.53
CA LYS A 106 14.34 -0.19 4.38
C LYS A 106 12.97 -0.20 5.08
N LEU A 107 11.92 -0.54 4.35
CA LEU A 107 10.55 -0.56 4.88
C LEU A 107 10.31 -1.75 5.82
N SER A 108 11.00 -2.88 5.61
CA SER A 108 10.92 -4.04 6.49
C SER A 108 11.36 -3.71 7.92
N ASP A 109 12.31 -2.80 8.09
CA ASP A 109 12.80 -2.36 9.41
C ASP A 109 11.76 -1.50 10.17
N CYS A 110 10.73 -1.02 9.48
CA CYS A 110 9.62 -0.27 10.08
C CYS A 110 8.48 -1.16 10.59
N LEU A 111 8.43 -2.42 10.16
CA LEU A 111 7.37 -3.36 10.48
C LEU A 111 7.63 -4.10 11.80
N LYS A 112 6.54 -4.48 12.47
CA LYS A 112 6.59 -5.48 13.52
C LYS A 112 6.92 -6.86 12.94
N GLU A 113 7.33 -7.77 13.78
CA GLU A 113 7.49 -9.18 13.43
C GLU A 113 6.17 -9.77 12.87
N ASN A 114 6.28 -10.59 11.84
CA ASN A 114 5.15 -11.22 11.13
C ASN A 114 4.15 -10.25 10.48
N CYS A 115 4.50 -8.98 10.34
CA CYS A 115 3.74 -7.98 9.61
C CYS A 115 4.28 -7.79 8.19
N GLY A 116 3.52 -7.10 7.33
CA GLY A 116 3.89 -7.05 5.92
C GLY A 116 3.32 -5.88 5.14
N PHE A 117 3.06 -6.14 3.87
CA PHE A 117 2.67 -5.12 2.92
C PHE A 117 1.32 -5.44 2.28
N LEU A 118 0.61 -4.38 1.95
CA LEU A 118 -0.52 -4.39 1.03
C LEU A 118 -0.13 -3.53 -0.18
N ILE A 119 0.02 -4.17 -1.32
CA ILE A 119 0.48 -3.50 -2.55
C ILE A 119 -0.67 -3.47 -3.56
N VAL A 120 -0.90 -2.31 -4.15
CA VAL A 120 -1.83 -2.13 -5.28
C VAL A 120 -1.06 -1.54 -6.44
N GLU A 121 -0.97 -2.26 -7.57
CA GLU A 121 -0.19 -1.84 -8.74
C GLU A 121 -0.79 -2.34 -10.05
N TYR A 122 -0.32 -1.78 -11.17
CA TYR A 122 -0.65 -2.26 -12.51
C TYR A 122 0.10 -3.56 -12.82
N ASP A 123 -0.62 -4.58 -13.31
CA ASP A 123 -0.04 -5.89 -13.65
C ASP A 123 0.69 -5.84 -15.01
N THR A 124 1.82 -5.15 -15.01
CA THR A 124 2.68 -4.99 -16.19
C THR A 124 4.11 -4.64 -15.79
N ASP A 125 5.07 -5.07 -16.58
CA ASP A 125 6.49 -4.65 -16.47
C ASP A 125 6.86 -3.64 -17.59
N ASN A 126 5.91 -3.27 -18.45
CA ASN A 126 6.12 -2.29 -19.52
C ASN A 126 5.93 -0.87 -19.01
N PRO A 127 6.95 -0.01 -19.06
CA PRO A 127 6.86 1.35 -18.54
C PRO A 127 5.93 2.25 -19.38
N TYR A 128 5.32 3.21 -18.70
CA TYR A 128 4.55 4.31 -19.27
C TYR A 128 5.06 5.64 -18.71
N PRO A 129 4.79 6.78 -19.34
CA PRO A 129 5.28 8.08 -18.87
C PRO A 129 4.93 8.39 -17.40
N TRP A 130 3.75 7.95 -16.94
CA TRP A 130 3.28 8.14 -15.54
C TRP A 130 3.44 6.91 -14.66
N VAL A 131 3.98 5.80 -15.19
CA VAL A 131 4.30 4.56 -14.47
C VAL A 131 5.73 4.15 -14.89
N PRO A 132 6.75 4.86 -14.41
CA PRO A 132 8.11 4.74 -14.96
C PRO A 132 8.80 3.41 -14.65
N TYR A 133 8.49 2.80 -13.53
CA TYR A 133 9.06 1.52 -13.08
C TYR A 133 7.95 0.57 -12.63
N PRO A 134 7.06 0.14 -13.55
CA PRO A 134 5.95 -0.74 -13.21
C PRO A 134 6.43 -2.06 -12.62
N ILE A 135 5.50 -2.82 -12.07
CA ILE A 135 5.81 -4.13 -11.51
C ILE A 135 4.60 -5.04 -11.65
N SER A 136 4.73 -6.05 -12.50
CA SER A 136 3.73 -7.12 -12.61
C SER A 136 3.64 -7.92 -11.31
N PHE A 137 2.55 -8.64 -11.10
CA PHE A 137 2.41 -9.50 -9.91
C PHE A 137 3.53 -10.55 -9.82
N LEU A 138 3.96 -11.11 -10.94
CA LEU A 138 5.06 -12.08 -10.97
C LEU A 138 6.39 -11.45 -10.54
N SER A 139 6.68 -10.25 -11.04
CA SER A 139 7.86 -9.49 -10.67
C SER A 139 7.81 -9.02 -9.20
N LEU A 140 6.62 -8.64 -8.72
CA LEU A 140 6.39 -8.32 -7.29
C LEU A 140 6.72 -9.52 -6.42
N LYS A 141 6.13 -10.68 -6.72
CA LYS A 141 6.34 -11.93 -5.98
C LYS A 141 7.83 -12.24 -5.89
N LYS A 142 8.55 -12.22 -7.03
CA LYS A 142 9.98 -12.44 -7.04
C LYS A 142 10.76 -11.46 -6.15
N ASN A 143 10.47 -10.14 -6.22
CA ASN A 143 11.18 -9.13 -5.43
C ASN A 143 10.99 -9.34 -3.92
N PHE A 144 9.78 -9.68 -3.48
CA PHE A 144 9.49 -9.91 -2.07
C PHE A 144 10.01 -11.26 -1.57
N THR A 145 9.92 -12.33 -2.38
CA THR A 145 10.54 -13.62 -2.03
C THR A 145 12.06 -13.49 -1.90
N ASP A 146 12.72 -12.78 -2.82
CA ASP A 146 14.17 -12.47 -2.73
C ASP A 146 14.52 -11.65 -1.46
N ALA A 147 13.55 -10.92 -0.89
CA ALA A 147 13.71 -10.15 0.35
C ALA A 147 13.33 -10.91 1.62
N GLY A 148 13.00 -12.21 1.52
CA GLY A 148 12.69 -13.08 2.65
C GLY A 148 11.23 -13.02 3.12
N TYR A 149 10.30 -12.73 2.20
CA TYR A 149 8.86 -12.85 2.43
C TYR A 149 8.35 -14.15 1.82
N ASP A 150 7.76 -15.01 2.63
CA ASP A 150 7.37 -16.37 2.23
C ASP A 150 6.00 -16.40 1.56
N GLU A 151 5.09 -15.53 1.99
CA GLU A 151 3.75 -15.43 1.43
C GLU A 151 3.59 -14.16 0.60
N VAL A 152 3.34 -14.32 -0.69
CA VAL A 152 2.98 -13.25 -1.62
C VAL A 152 1.73 -13.68 -2.38
N ARG A 153 0.59 -13.15 -2.02
CA ARG A 153 -0.72 -13.56 -2.51
C ARG A 153 -1.47 -12.41 -3.17
N LYS A 154 -1.88 -12.60 -4.43
CA LYS A 154 -2.83 -11.69 -5.10
C LYS A 154 -4.20 -11.92 -4.45
N ILE A 155 -4.82 -10.86 -3.93
CA ILE A 155 -6.11 -10.94 -3.27
C ILE A 155 -7.26 -10.59 -4.20
N ASN A 156 -7.08 -9.54 -5.00
CA ASN A 156 -8.08 -9.11 -5.98
C ASN A 156 -7.40 -8.49 -7.22
N GLU A 157 -8.19 -8.36 -8.27
CA GLU A 157 -7.80 -7.74 -9.53
C GLU A 157 -9.01 -7.12 -10.21
N ARG A 158 -8.80 -6.03 -10.95
CA ARG A 158 -9.84 -5.39 -11.74
C ARG A 158 -9.27 -4.75 -13.02
N PRO A 159 -10.09 -4.50 -14.04
CA PRO A 159 -9.68 -3.69 -15.19
C PRO A 159 -9.18 -2.31 -14.75
N SER A 160 -8.08 -1.85 -15.34
CA SER A 160 -7.53 -0.53 -15.07
C SER A 160 -7.92 0.49 -16.14
N ALA A 161 -7.69 1.78 -15.85
CA ALA A 161 -7.79 2.84 -16.85
C ALA A 161 -6.72 2.69 -17.95
N LEU A 162 -5.62 2.01 -17.67
CA LEU A 162 -4.67 1.52 -18.67
C LEU A 162 -5.31 0.29 -19.32
N ARG A 163 -5.90 0.45 -20.49
CA ARG A 163 -6.62 -0.61 -21.22
C ARG A 163 -5.78 -1.87 -21.51
N THR A 164 -4.47 -1.81 -21.34
CA THR A 164 -3.49 -2.85 -21.63
C THR A 164 -3.04 -3.64 -20.39
N ALA A 165 -3.45 -3.24 -19.19
CA ALA A 165 -3.07 -3.91 -17.94
C ALA A 165 -4.22 -3.82 -16.94
N SER A 166 -4.41 -4.85 -16.13
CA SER A 166 -5.26 -4.80 -14.95
C SER A 166 -4.56 -4.05 -13.79
N ILE A 167 -5.30 -3.76 -12.74
CA ILE A 167 -4.74 -3.34 -11.46
C ILE A 167 -5.03 -4.45 -10.44
N TYR A 168 -4.00 -4.89 -9.75
CA TYR A 168 -4.10 -5.94 -8.74
C TYR A 168 -3.84 -5.40 -7.34
N ALA A 169 -4.36 -6.11 -6.35
CA ALA A 169 -3.96 -5.98 -4.95
C ALA A 169 -3.30 -7.28 -4.47
N ALA A 170 -2.26 -7.14 -3.67
CA ALA A 170 -1.53 -8.27 -3.10
C ALA A 170 -1.20 -8.03 -1.63
N ILE A 171 -1.33 -9.08 -0.81
CA ILE A 171 -0.84 -9.13 0.56
C ILE A 171 0.47 -9.91 0.59
N ILE A 172 1.42 -9.39 1.33
CA ILE A 172 2.76 -9.95 1.48
C ILE A 172 3.08 -10.04 2.96
N THR A 173 3.41 -11.24 3.45
CA THR A 173 3.79 -11.52 4.84
C THR A 173 5.00 -12.45 4.91
N ARG A 174 5.63 -12.49 6.08
CA ARG A 174 6.68 -13.47 6.42
C ARG A 174 6.06 -14.71 7.04
#